data_a0716cb3cbf066842a16a5b40a44e203
#
_entry.id   a0716cb3cbf066842a16a5b40a44e203
#
_cell.length_a   1.000
_cell.length_b   1.000
_cell.length_c   1.000
_cell.angle_alpha   90.00
_cell.angle_beta   90.00
_cell.angle_gamma   90.00
#
_symmetry.space_group_name_H-M   'P 1'
#
loop_
_entity.id
_entity.type
_entity.pdbx_description
1 polymer ?
#
loop_
_entity_poly.entity_id
_entity_poly.type
_entity_poly.pdbx_seq_one_letter_code
_entity_poly.pdbx_strand_id
1 'polypeptide(L)'
;AGRFLGAGAIEYPWLFGCDNSYSLQGLVATGDQKLAKETLRVIKEMSEKANGNGRILHEMAFNAFVSHKGNTQETAHFVIAVWNVYKWTGDNKFLADMYPYMQKGLNFLLKDMDTNKNMFPEGYGIMEVRGLNAELIDVSVYTQQALEVMSQIALIMGEEAFASECASQATDLKEKINNLFWDKDLEIYCDFYGTREQALKTTKGAIEQIRSTEYRWDVAEVSLQEYEDSKKKHIAMYEDMYKQFEAYPTGIMKGWLTNKNWVISTPIETQITSEDRAIRQLDKVRKEHCGEYGPYLSAVERDRMMTIATGVQAMAECAYGRVDEALWYINRIVDTFGRTLPGSINEMMPDYGCPVQAWTI
;
A
#
# COMPACT_ATOMS: atom_id res chain seq x y z
N ALA A 1 2.90 -20.88 18.53
CA ALA A 1 3.31 -19.51 18.18
C ALA A 1 4.65 -19.58 17.48
N GLY A 2 4.81 -18.84 16.39
CA GLY A 2 6.02 -18.74 15.61
C GLY A 2 6.76 -17.45 15.90
N ARG A 3 7.86 -17.22 15.19
CA ARG A 3 8.57 -15.94 15.15
C ARG A 3 8.02 -15.09 14.00
N PHE A 4 8.10 -13.79 14.17
CA PHE A 4 7.71 -12.82 13.13
C PHE A 4 8.54 -11.54 13.24
N LEU A 5 8.52 -10.71 12.20
CA LEU A 5 9.11 -9.39 12.23
C LEU A 5 8.18 -8.40 12.92
N GLY A 6 8.71 -7.65 13.90
CA GLY A 6 8.03 -6.48 14.46
C GLY A 6 8.24 -5.28 13.57
N ALA A 7 7.22 -4.44 13.40
CA ALA A 7 7.29 -3.29 12.51
C ALA A 7 8.12 -2.15 13.10
N GLY A 8 7.77 -1.63 14.27
CA GLY A 8 8.44 -0.51 14.92
C GLY A 8 9.13 -0.89 16.24
N ALA A 9 10.24 -0.22 16.57
CA ALA A 9 11.12 -0.66 17.65
C ALA A 9 10.53 -0.50 19.05
N ILE A 10 9.90 0.62 19.37
CA ILE A 10 9.44 0.90 20.74
C ILE A 10 7.92 1.12 20.76
N GLU A 11 7.39 1.89 19.82
CA GLU A 11 5.98 2.29 19.82
C GLU A 11 5.06 1.24 19.23
N TYR A 12 5.49 0.60 18.12
CA TYR A 12 4.72 -0.41 17.39
C TYR A 12 5.52 -1.70 17.19
N PRO A 13 5.98 -2.37 18.26
CA PRO A 13 6.80 -3.58 18.13
C PRO A 13 5.99 -4.80 17.67
N TRP A 14 4.83 -4.60 17.12
CA TRP A 14 3.85 -5.62 16.80
C TRP A 14 4.01 -6.17 15.39
N LEU A 15 3.27 -7.23 15.08
CA LEU A 15 3.16 -7.75 13.73
C LEU A 15 2.13 -6.92 12.95
N PHE A 16 2.55 -6.41 11.77
CA PHE A 16 1.65 -5.78 10.79
C PHE A 16 1.65 -6.60 9.50
N GLY A 17 0.46 -6.90 8.98
CA GLY A 17 0.29 -7.73 7.79
C GLY A 17 0.87 -7.09 6.53
N CYS A 18 0.69 -5.78 6.37
CA CYS A 18 1.22 -5.01 5.25
C CYS A 18 2.75 -4.89 5.31
N ASP A 19 3.29 -4.37 6.42
CA ASP A 19 4.74 -4.15 6.65
C ASP A 19 5.53 -5.43 6.44
N ASN A 20 5.04 -6.54 6.99
CA ASN A 20 5.68 -7.83 6.81
C ASN A 20 5.69 -8.27 5.34
N SER A 21 4.62 -7.99 4.58
CA SER A 21 4.54 -8.39 3.18
C SER A 21 5.59 -7.69 2.31
N TYR A 22 5.88 -6.42 2.58
CA TYR A 22 7.00 -5.71 1.96
C TYR A 22 8.36 -6.21 2.45
N SER A 23 8.53 -6.28 3.76
CA SER A 23 9.80 -6.63 4.40
C SER A 23 10.30 -8.03 4.06
N LEU A 24 9.37 -8.99 3.91
CA LEU A 24 9.71 -10.37 3.56
C LEU A 24 10.35 -10.51 2.18
N GLN A 25 10.08 -9.60 1.26
CA GLN A 25 10.72 -9.59 -0.06
C GLN A 25 12.22 -9.29 0.07
N GLY A 26 12.57 -8.32 0.89
CA GLY A 26 13.98 -8.02 1.23
C GLY A 26 14.61 -9.12 2.08
N LEU A 27 13.92 -9.58 3.12
CA LEU A 27 14.43 -10.59 4.05
C LEU A 27 14.81 -11.90 3.34
N VAL A 28 13.97 -12.38 2.44
CA VAL A 28 14.25 -13.62 1.72
C VAL A 28 15.45 -13.47 0.78
N ALA A 29 15.66 -12.30 0.21
CA ALA A 29 16.82 -11.97 -0.63
C ALA A 29 18.12 -11.91 0.18
N THR A 30 18.08 -11.52 1.46
CA THR A 30 19.24 -11.53 2.36
C THR A 30 19.57 -12.91 2.93
N GLY A 31 18.75 -13.94 2.65
CA GLY A 31 19.00 -15.31 3.00
C GLY A 31 18.27 -15.84 4.24
N ASP A 32 17.54 -15.02 5.01
CA ASP A 32 16.75 -15.53 6.17
C ASP A 32 15.38 -16.07 5.73
N GLN A 33 15.43 -17.08 4.89
CA GLN A 33 14.26 -17.80 4.39
C GLN A 33 13.43 -18.46 5.49
N LYS A 34 14.10 -18.86 6.59
CA LYS A 34 13.43 -19.53 7.70
C LYS A 34 12.49 -18.56 8.41
N LEU A 35 12.96 -17.38 8.78
CA LEU A 35 12.14 -16.36 9.43
C LEU A 35 11.02 -15.89 8.52
N ALA A 36 11.29 -15.72 7.22
CA ALA A 36 10.27 -15.34 6.24
C ALA A 36 9.10 -16.34 6.20
N LYS A 37 9.39 -17.65 6.13
CA LYS A 37 8.35 -18.70 6.16
C LYS A 37 7.63 -18.79 7.51
N GLU A 38 8.34 -18.62 8.62
CA GLU A 38 7.73 -18.61 9.96
C GLU A 38 6.75 -17.43 10.10
N THR A 39 7.15 -16.24 9.69
CA THR A 39 6.29 -15.03 9.70
C THR A 39 5.00 -15.24 8.90
N LEU A 40 5.08 -15.76 7.67
CA LEU A 40 3.89 -16.03 6.85
C LEU A 40 2.97 -17.09 7.47
N ARG A 41 3.52 -18.11 8.14
CA ARG A 41 2.71 -19.09 8.87
C ARG A 41 1.97 -18.47 10.04
N VAL A 42 2.63 -17.58 10.80
CA VAL A 42 1.99 -16.85 11.90
C VAL A 42 0.87 -15.95 11.37
N ILE A 43 1.11 -15.19 10.29
CA ILE A 43 0.09 -14.35 9.66
C ILE A 43 -1.12 -15.20 9.24
N LYS A 44 -0.90 -16.29 8.50
CA LYS A 44 -1.95 -17.23 8.08
C LYS A 44 -2.76 -17.76 9.26
N GLU A 45 -2.07 -18.34 10.25
CA GLU A 45 -2.71 -18.97 11.41
C GLU A 45 -3.56 -17.98 12.21
N MET A 46 -3.03 -16.79 12.47
CA MET A 46 -3.73 -15.79 13.27
C MET A 46 -4.85 -15.12 12.50
N SER A 47 -4.68 -14.91 11.19
CA SER A 47 -5.74 -14.42 10.32
C SER A 47 -6.89 -15.41 10.19
N GLU A 48 -6.61 -16.70 10.07
CA GLU A 48 -7.65 -17.75 10.04
C GLU A 48 -8.44 -17.78 11.35
N LYS A 49 -7.77 -17.66 12.49
CA LYS A 49 -8.43 -17.60 13.81
C LYS A 49 -9.30 -16.35 13.99
N ALA A 50 -8.84 -15.20 13.47
CA ALA A 50 -9.52 -13.92 13.66
C ALA A 50 -10.68 -13.68 12.69
N ASN A 51 -10.56 -14.15 11.44
CA ASN A 51 -11.44 -13.84 10.34
C ASN A 51 -12.14 -15.06 9.73
N GLY A 52 -11.41 -16.16 9.50
CA GLY A 52 -11.94 -17.40 8.94
C GLY A 52 -12.29 -17.41 7.45
N ASN A 53 -12.34 -16.23 6.80
CA ASN A 53 -12.75 -16.05 5.40
C ASN A 53 -11.61 -15.76 4.41
N GLY A 54 -10.36 -15.86 4.84
CA GLY A 54 -9.19 -15.56 4.00
C GLY A 54 -8.67 -14.13 4.10
N ARG A 55 -9.38 -13.23 4.79
CA ARG A 55 -8.91 -11.87 5.08
C ARG A 55 -7.68 -11.92 5.98
N ILE A 56 -6.61 -11.26 5.57
CA ILE A 56 -5.37 -11.14 6.35
C ILE A 56 -5.53 -10.05 7.42
N LEU A 57 -5.03 -10.32 8.63
CA LEU A 57 -5.01 -9.35 9.71
C LEU A 57 -4.09 -8.16 9.39
N HIS A 58 -4.45 -6.98 9.90
CA HIS A 58 -3.58 -5.81 9.82
C HIS A 58 -2.57 -5.81 10.97
N GLU A 59 -3.04 -5.97 12.21
CA GLU A 59 -2.22 -5.72 13.40
C GLU A 59 -2.45 -6.78 14.48
N MET A 60 -1.34 -7.26 15.07
CA MET A 60 -1.37 -8.22 16.17
C MET A 60 -0.25 -7.94 17.18
N ALA A 61 -0.61 -7.85 18.45
CA ALA A 61 0.34 -7.69 19.56
C ALA A 61 1.07 -9.00 19.89
N PHE A 62 2.17 -8.92 20.66
CA PHE A 62 2.98 -10.08 21.06
C PHE A 62 2.24 -11.15 21.87
N ASN A 63 1.18 -10.78 22.58
CA ASN A 63 0.31 -11.71 23.29
C ASN A 63 -0.71 -12.43 22.40
N ALA A 64 -0.55 -12.30 21.07
CA ALA A 64 -1.45 -12.84 20.05
C ALA A 64 -2.87 -12.19 20.03
N PHE A 65 -3.02 -11.03 20.64
CA PHE A 65 -4.23 -10.24 20.52
C PHE A 65 -4.25 -9.53 19.16
N VAL A 66 -5.22 -9.84 18.32
CA VAL A 66 -5.45 -9.18 17.03
C VAL A 66 -6.26 -7.91 17.29
N SER A 67 -5.57 -6.76 17.29
CA SER A 67 -6.16 -5.43 17.51
C SER A 67 -6.90 -4.92 16.28
N HIS A 68 -6.40 -5.26 15.08
CA HIS A 68 -7.03 -4.90 13.81
C HIS A 68 -7.12 -6.10 12.86
N LYS A 69 -8.35 -6.43 12.46
CA LYS A 69 -8.64 -7.65 11.68
C LYS A 69 -8.19 -7.61 10.22
N GLY A 70 -7.73 -6.47 9.72
CA GLY A 70 -7.21 -6.28 8.37
C GLY A 70 -7.94 -5.19 7.58
N ASN A 71 -7.22 -4.55 6.68
CA ASN A 71 -7.76 -3.78 5.58
C ASN A 71 -7.93 -4.70 4.36
N THR A 72 -8.19 -4.17 3.19
CA THR A 72 -8.42 -5.01 2.01
C THR A 72 -7.11 -5.44 1.35
N GLN A 73 -6.11 -4.54 1.28
CA GLN A 73 -4.85 -4.79 0.56
C GLN A 73 -3.97 -5.88 1.17
N GLU A 74 -3.97 -6.09 2.51
CA GLU A 74 -3.09 -7.09 3.15
C GLU A 74 -3.29 -8.49 2.58
N THR A 75 -4.52 -8.79 2.15
CA THR A 75 -4.84 -10.11 1.59
C THR A 75 -4.13 -10.34 0.25
N ALA A 76 -4.10 -9.35 -0.62
CA ALA A 76 -3.34 -9.41 -1.87
C ALA A 76 -1.83 -9.45 -1.62
N HIS A 77 -1.33 -8.62 -0.71
CA HIS A 77 0.07 -8.59 -0.30
C HIS A 77 0.57 -9.94 0.23
N PHE A 78 -0.27 -10.65 1.01
CA PHE A 78 0.09 -11.98 1.51
C PHE A 78 0.34 -12.97 0.38
N VAL A 79 -0.50 -12.99 -0.66
CA VAL A 79 -0.33 -13.86 -1.83
C VAL A 79 1.00 -13.56 -2.52
N ILE A 80 1.30 -12.28 -2.73
CA ILE A 80 2.55 -11.82 -3.37
C ILE A 80 3.77 -12.19 -2.51
N ALA A 81 3.69 -12.01 -1.19
CA ALA A 81 4.78 -12.36 -0.27
C ALA A 81 5.08 -13.87 -0.24
N VAL A 82 4.04 -14.72 -0.20
CA VAL A 82 4.19 -16.19 -0.31
C VAL A 82 4.90 -16.57 -1.60
N TRP A 83 4.50 -15.97 -2.73
CA TRP A 83 5.13 -16.22 -4.03
C TRP A 83 6.60 -15.79 -4.05
N ASN A 84 6.91 -14.62 -3.51
CA ASN A 84 8.29 -14.14 -3.43
C ASN A 84 9.16 -15.08 -2.59
N VAL A 85 8.68 -15.53 -1.44
CA VAL A 85 9.39 -16.53 -0.62
C VAL A 85 9.56 -17.85 -1.36
N TYR A 86 8.54 -18.29 -2.10
CA TYR A 86 8.63 -19.52 -2.91
C TYR A 86 9.67 -19.39 -4.04
N LYS A 87 9.70 -18.28 -4.77
CA LYS A 87 10.68 -18.05 -5.85
C LYS A 87 12.14 -18.17 -5.37
N TRP A 88 12.41 -17.71 -4.15
CA TRP A 88 13.75 -17.81 -3.55
C TRP A 88 14.07 -19.18 -2.94
N THR A 89 13.07 -19.97 -2.58
CA THR A 89 13.28 -21.20 -1.80
C THR A 89 13.00 -22.48 -2.58
N GLY A 90 12.14 -22.45 -3.58
CA GLY A 90 11.64 -23.63 -4.28
C GLY A 90 10.89 -24.62 -3.38
N ASP A 91 10.42 -24.19 -2.19
CA ASP A 91 9.82 -25.06 -1.19
C ASP A 91 8.35 -25.38 -1.54
N ASN A 92 8.16 -26.44 -2.32
CA ASN A 92 6.82 -26.90 -2.73
C ASN A 92 5.92 -27.27 -1.55
N LYS A 93 6.48 -27.76 -0.45
CA LYS A 93 5.69 -28.09 0.74
C LYS A 93 5.15 -26.84 1.42
N PHE A 94 5.97 -25.79 1.52
CA PHE A 94 5.55 -24.49 2.02
C PHE A 94 4.45 -23.90 1.12
N LEU A 95 4.64 -23.92 -0.20
CA LEU A 95 3.65 -23.39 -1.14
C LEU A 95 2.31 -24.14 -1.02
N ALA A 96 2.33 -25.47 -0.98
CA ALA A 96 1.13 -26.30 -0.81
C ALA A 96 0.39 -26.03 0.52
N ASP A 97 1.13 -25.75 1.61
CA ASP A 97 0.54 -25.38 2.90
C ASP A 97 -0.17 -24.01 2.86
N MET A 98 0.35 -23.04 2.07
CA MET A 98 -0.22 -21.71 1.94
C MET A 98 -1.38 -21.64 0.95
N TYR A 99 -1.36 -22.47 -0.10
CA TYR A 99 -2.24 -22.38 -1.26
C TYR A 99 -3.74 -22.34 -0.93
N PRO A 100 -4.32 -23.22 -0.10
CA PRO A 100 -5.75 -23.17 0.20
C PRO A 100 -6.18 -21.86 0.86
N TYR A 101 -5.31 -21.26 1.65
CA TYR A 101 -5.60 -20.00 2.32
C TYR A 101 -5.52 -18.81 1.34
N MET A 102 -4.58 -18.85 0.38
CA MET A 102 -4.51 -17.86 -0.69
C MET A 102 -5.76 -17.89 -1.59
N GLN A 103 -6.29 -19.09 -1.90
CA GLN A 103 -7.56 -19.22 -2.63
C GLN A 103 -8.73 -18.60 -1.86
N LYS A 104 -8.81 -18.81 -0.54
CA LYS A 104 -9.79 -18.11 0.32
C LYS A 104 -9.61 -16.60 0.26
N GLY A 105 -8.38 -16.11 0.29
CA GLY A 105 -8.04 -14.69 0.19
C GLY A 105 -8.52 -14.04 -1.11
N LEU A 106 -8.31 -14.69 -2.25
CA LEU A 106 -8.85 -14.21 -3.53
C LEU A 106 -10.40 -14.19 -3.53
N ASN A 107 -11.04 -15.19 -2.94
CA ASN A 107 -12.50 -15.17 -2.81
C ASN A 107 -12.97 -14.00 -1.92
N PHE A 108 -12.27 -13.72 -0.82
CA PHE A 108 -12.55 -12.53 0.01
C PHE A 108 -12.46 -11.25 -0.83
N LEU A 109 -11.38 -11.05 -1.58
CA LEU A 109 -11.20 -9.86 -2.41
C LEU A 109 -12.27 -9.73 -3.49
N LEU A 110 -12.52 -10.79 -4.27
CA LEU A 110 -13.31 -10.74 -5.50
C LEU A 110 -14.81 -11.01 -5.29
N LYS A 111 -15.22 -11.51 -4.12
CA LYS A 111 -16.64 -11.83 -3.84
C LYS A 111 -17.18 -11.07 -2.63
N ASP A 112 -16.40 -10.97 -1.54
CA ASP A 112 -16.88 -10.31 -0.33
C ASP A 112 -16.68 -8.79 -0.42
N MET A 113 -15.56 -8.34 -1.02
CA MET A 113 -15.18 -6.92 -1.09
C MET A 113 -15.53 -6.27 -2.43
N ASP A 114 -15.82 -7.01 -3.49
CA ASP A 114 -16.33 -6.49 -4.77
C ASP A 114 -17.85 -6.55 -4.79
N THR A 115 -18.50 -5.62 -4.10
CA THR A 115 -19.95 -5.64 -3.88
C THR A 115 -20.74 -5.28 -5.14
N ASN A 116 -20.19 -4.47 -6.02
CA ASN A 116 -20.81 -4.02 -7.27
C ASN A 116 -20.39 -4.86 -8.50
N LYS A 117 -19.51 -5.85 -8.31
CA LYS A 117 -19.03 -6.81 -9.33
C LYS A 117 -18.32 -6.15 -10.51
N ASN A 118 -17.55 -5.13 -10.22
CA ASN A 118 -16.74 -4.46 -11.23
C ASN A 118 -15.27 -4.89 -11.23
N MET A 119 -14.88 -5.82 -10.35
CA MET A 119 -13.55 -6.40 -10.09
C MET A 119 -12.64 -5.51 -9.21
N PHE A 120 -13.08 -4.35 -8.75
CA PHE A 120 -12.33 -3.52 -7.82
C PHE A 120 -12.81 -3.80 -6.39
N PRO A 121 -11.99 -4.45 -5.54
CA PRO A 121 -12.39 -4.62 -4.15
C PRO A 121 -12.54 -3.27 -3.45
N GLU A 122 -13.67 -3.09 -2.78
CA GLU A 122 -13.92 -1.93 -1.92
C GLU A 122 -13.26 -2.12 -0.55
N GLY A 123 -12.83 -1.05 0.07
CA GLY A 123 -12.31 -1.11 1.43
C GLY A 123 -11.24 -0.07 1.72
N TYR A 124 -10.56 -0.26 2.83
CA TYR A 124 -9.39 0.54 3.18
C TYR A 124 -8.14 -0.08 2.55
N GLY A 125 -7.24 0.77 2.08
CA GLY A 125 -5.94 0.42 1.52
C GLY A 125 -4.79 0.71 2.49
N ILE A 126 -3.57 0.73 1.96
CA ILE A 126 -2.37 1.11 2.70
C ILE A 126 -2.39 2.58 3.12
N MET A 127 -3.14 3.39 2.40
CA MET A 127 -3.45 4.76 2.77
C MET A 127 -4.49 4.78 3.89
N GLU A 128 -4.09 5.07 5.11
CA GLU A 128 -4.97 5.13 6.26
C GLU A 128 -5.71 6.47 6.37
N VAL A 129 -6.47 6.83 5.33
CA VAL A 129 -7.29 8.04 5.32
C VAL A 129 -8.66 7.73 5.87
N ARG A 130 -9.01 8.36 6.98
CA ARG A 130 -10.31 8.18 7.63
C ARG A 130 -11.45 8.46 6.66
N GLY A 131 -12.36 7.50 6.51
CA GLY A 131 -13.52 7.60 5.63
C GLY A 131 -13.26 7.25 4.17
N LEU A 132 -12.00 6.99 3.79
CA LEU A 132 -11.65 6.52 2.45
C LEU A 132 -11.86 5.01 2.33
N ASN A 133 -13.11 4.58 2.42
CA ASN A 133 -13.55 3.22 2.13
C ASN A 133 -14.11 3.21 0.71
N ALA A 134 -13.29 2.82 -0.26
CA ALA A 134 -13.58 2.95 -1.68
C ALA A 134 -12.81 1.92 -2.50
N GLU A 135 -12.97 1.96 -3.82
CA GLU A 135 -12.16 1.21 -4.79
C GLU A 135 -10.81 1.91 -4.99
N LEU A 136 -9.84 1.55 -4.15
CA LEU A 136 -8.53 2.21 -4.09
C LEU A 136 -7.56 1.67 -5.13
N ILE A 137 -6.64 2.52 -5.58
CA ILE A 137 -5.65 2.16 -6.61
C ILE A 137 -4.73 1.04 -6.14
N ASP A 138 -4.17 1.14 -4.93
CA ASP A 138 -3.26 0.15 -4.36
C ASP A 138 -3.95 -1.20 -4.17
N VAL A 139 -5.17 -1.22 -3.63
CA VAL A 139 -5.97 -2.44 -3.45
C VAL A 139 -6.22 -3.12 -4.81
N SER A 140 -6.62 -2.33 -5.82
CA SER A 140 -6.90 -2.85 -7.16
C SER A 140 -5.64 -3.40 -7.84
N VAL A 141 -4.52 -2.69 -7.73
CA VAL A 141 -3.23 -3.07 -8.31
C VAL A 141 -2.69 -4.35 -7.67
N TYR A 142 -2.66 -4.43 -6.35
CA TYR A 142 -2.16 -5.62 -5.68
C TYR A 142 -3.12 -6.82 -5.82
N THR A 143 -4.43 -6.59 -5.98
CA THR A 143 -5.36 -7.66 -6.35
C THR A 143 -5.05 -8.21 -7.74
N GLN A 144 -4.75 -7.35 -8.70
CA GLN A 144 -4.29 -7.77 -10.04
C GLN A 144 -3.01 -8.60 -9.98
N GLN A 145 -2.01 -8.15 -9.21
CA GLN A 145 -0.77 -8.90 -9.01
C GLN A 145 -1.01 -10.24 -8.31
N ALA A 146 -1.88 -10.28 -7.31
CA ALA A 146 -2.25 -11.53 -6.63
C ALA A 146 -2.90 -12.54 -7.58
N LEU A 147 -3.76 -12.09 -8.49
CA LEU A 147 -4.35 -12.93 -9.54
C LEU A 147 -3.30 -13.48 -10.51
N GLU A 148 -2.38 -12.63 -10.97
CA GLU A 148 -1.29 -13.03 -11.86
C GLU A 148 -0.38 -14.06 -11.18
N VAL A 149 -0.02 -13.85 -9.94
CA VAL A 149 0.76 -14.78 -9.12
C VAL A 149 -0.01 -16.09 -8.89
N MET A 150 -1.30 -16.02 -8.57
CA MET A 150 -2.11 -17.22 -8.35
C MET A 150 -2.27 -18.07 -9.61
N SER A 151 -2.28 -17.45 -10.80
CA SER A 151 -2.29 -18.22 -12.06
C SER A 151 -1.04 -19.12 -12.18
N GLN A 152 0.13 -18.59 -11.82
CA GLN A 152 1.39 -19.35 -11.84
C GLN A 152 1.42 -20.43 -10.75
N ILE A 153 0.96 -20.09 -9.54
CA ILE A 153 0.90 -21.06 -8.42
C ILE A 153 -0.07 -22.20 -8.74
N ALA A 154 -1.24 -21.90 -9.29
CA ALA A 154 -2.23 -22.91 -9.64
C ALA A 154 -1.70 -23.90 -10.71
N LEU A 155 -0.89 -23.44 -11.67
CA LEU A 155 -0.20 -24.34 -12.60
C LEU A 155 0.77 -25.30 -11.86
N ILE A 156 1.52 -24.80 -10.88
CA ILE A 156 2.42 -25.63 -10.06
C ILE A 156 1.62 -26.65 -9.25
N MET A 157 0.41 -26.28 -8.78
CA MET A 157 -0.49 -27.17 -8.05
C MET A 157 -1.29 -28.13 -8.94
N GLY A 158 -1.19 -28.01 -10.26
CA GLY A 158 -1.92 -28.86 -11.21
C GLY A 158 -3.36 -28.46 -11.46
N GLU A 159 -3.76 -27.24 -11.11
CA GLU A 159 -5.11 -26.71 -11.25
C GLU A 159 -5.23 -25.79 -12.48
N GLU A 160 -5.08 -26.34 -13.68
CA GLU A 160 -5.01 -25.61 -14.96
C GLU A 160 -6.25 -24.71 -15.21
N ALA A 161 -7.45 -25.18 -14.87
CA ALA A 161 -8.68 -24.41 -15.06
C ALA A 161 -8.69 -23.15 -14.19
N PHE A 162 -8.32 -23.27 -12.92
CA PHE A 162 -8.21 -22.14 -12.00
C PHE A 162 -7.06 -21.21 -12.38
N ALA A 163 -5.95 -21.74 -12.87
CA ALA A 163 -4.85 -20.93 -13.39
C ALA A 163 -5.29 -20.04 -14.55
N SER A 164 -6.05 -20.61 -15.51
CA SER A 164 -6.58 -19.89 -16.66
C SER A 164 -7.60 -18.81 -16.23
N GLU A 165 -8.47 -19.11 -15.27
CA GLU A 165 -9.41 -18.15 -14.70
C GLU A 165 -8.68 -16.95 -14.07
N CYS A 166 -7.69 -17.22 -13.20
CA CYS A 166 -6.88 -16.17 -12.58
C CYS A 166 -6.14 -15.31 -13.61
N ALA A 167 -5.56 -15.92 -14.65
CA ALA A 167 -4.86 -15.19 -15.70
C ALA A 167 -5.78 -14.28 -16.50
N SER A 168 -6.99 -14.75 -16.84
CA SER A 168 -8.02 -13.93 -17.49
C SER A 168 -8.43 -12.75 -16.62
N GLN A 169 -8.77 -13.00 -15.36
CA GLN A 169 -9.16 -11.94 -14.42
C GLN A 169 -8.03 -10.93 -14.19
N ALA A 170 -6.77 -11.38 -14.12
CA ALA A 170 -5.61 -10.48 -14.00
C ALA A 170 -5.49 -9.55 -15.21
N THR A 171 -5.70 -10.08 -16.42
CA THR A 171 -5.67 -9.29 -17.65
C THR A 171 -6.79 -8.26 -17.69
N ASP A 172 -8.02 -8.69 -17.42
CA ASP A 172 -9.19 -7.79 -17.41
C ASP A 172 -9.04 -6.67 -16.37
N LEU A 173 -8.55 -7.00 -15.18
CA LEU A 173 -8.34 -6.03 -14.12
C LEU A 173 -7.23 -5.03 -14.47
N LYS A 174 -6.13 -5.50 -15.07
CA LYS A 174 -5.06 -4.64 -15.59
C LYS A 174 -5.57 -3.63 -16.60
N GLU A 175 -6.41 -4.06 -17.56
CA GLU A 175 -7.01 -3.16 -18.56
C GLU A 175 -7.94 -2.12 -17.88
N LYS A 176 -8.78 -2.56 -16.95
CA LYS A 176 -9.67 -1.67 -16.20
C LYS A 176 -8.90 -0.63 -15.39
N ILE A 177 -7.85 -1.03 -14.66
CA ILE A 177 -7.01 -0.09 -13.89
C ILE A 177 -6.42 0.97 -14.83
N ASN A 178 -5.83 0.56 -15.95
CA ASN A 178 -5.21 1.48 -16.90
C ASN A 178 -6.19 2.43 -17.58
N ASN A 179 -7.45 2.03 -17.72
CA ASN A 179 -8.47 2.84 -18.38
C ASN A 179 -9.22 3.75 -17.42
N LEU A 180 -9.47 3.33 -16.18
CA LEU A 180 -10.38 4.00 -15.26
C LEU A 180 -9.67 4.84 -14.19
N PHE A 181 -8.44 4.45 -13.80
CA PHE A 181 -7.68 5.22 -12.82
C PHE A 181 -6.70 6.22 -13.44
N TRP A 182 -6.40 6.13 -14.74
CA TRP A 182 -5.49 7.07 -15.40
C TRP A 182 -6.20 8.38 -15.76
N ASP A 183 -5.77 9.48 -15.15
CA ASP A 183 -6.18 10.82 -15.55
C ASP A 183 -5.30 11.29 -16.72
N LYS A 184 -5.92 11.47 -17.90
CA LYS A 184 -5.22 11.81 -19.13
C LYS A 184 -4.74 13.27 -19.15
N ASP A 185 -5.46 14.16 -18.48
CA ASP A 185 -5.15 15.57 -18.45
C ASP A 185 -4.02 15.87 -17.45
N LEU A 186 -4.03 15.15 -16.35
CA LEU A 186 -3.00 15.26 -15.33
C LEU A 186 -1.82 14.30 -15.54
N GLU A 187 -1.92 13.35 -16.45
CA GLU A 187 -0.90 12.31 -16.71
C GLU A 187 -0.42 11.59 -15.43
N ILE A 188 -1.40 11.17 -14.61
CA ILE A 188 -1.14 10.51 -13.34
C ILE A 188 -2.27 9.53 -13.01
N TYR A 189 -1.97 8.46 -12.25
CA TYR A 189 -3.00 7.60 -11.69
C TYR A 189 -3.74 8.28 -10.55
N CYS A 190 -5.03 8.01 -10.42
CA CYS A 190 -5.91 8.53 -9.38
C CYS A 190 -5.82 7.69 -8.10
N ASP A 191 -6.19 8.28 -6.95
CA ASP A 191 -6.18 7.59 -5.65
C ASP A 191 -7.26 6.51 -5.57
N PHE A 192 -8.46 6.79 -6.11
CA PHE A 192 -9.57 5.85 -6.13
C PHE A 192 -10.49 6.06 -7.32
N TYR A 193 -11.26 5.02 -7.66
CA TYR A 193 -12.35 5.06 -8.64
C TYR A 193 -13.68 5.09 -7.91
N GLY A 194 -14.60 5.93 -8.34
CA GLY A 194 -15.89 6.03 -7.67
C GLY A 194 -16.76 7.18 -8.17
N THR A 195 -17.86 7.42 -7.46
CA THR A 195 -18.80 8.51 -7.75
C THR A 195 -18.28 9.85 -7.27
N ARG A 196 -18.81 10.94 -7.87
CA ARG A 196 -18.62 12.30 -7.37
C ARG A 196 -19.01 12.42 -5.89
N GLU A 197 -20.10 11.79 -5.51
CA GLU A 197 -20.63 11.82 -4.14
C GLU A 197 -19.66 11.18 -3.16
N GLN A 198 -18.98 10.10 -3.54
CA GLN A 198 -17.91 9.50 -2.74
C GLN A 198 -16.72 10.46 -2.61
N ALA A 199 -16.30 11.12 -3.70
CA ALA A 199 -15.21 12.10 -3.68
C ALA A 199 -15.53 13.28 -2.75
N LEU A 200 -16.74 13.84 -2.84
CA LEU A 200 -17.20 14.91 -1.96
C LEU A 200 -17.26 14.46 -0.49
N LYS A 201 -17.77 13.25 -0.22
CA LYS A 201 -17.83 12.69 1.12
C LYS A 201 -16.43 12.51 1.73
N THR A 202 -15.49 11.98 0.96
CA THR A 202 -14.11 11.76 1.39
C THR A 202 -13.43 13.09 1.70
N THR A 203 -13.54 14.07 0.81
CA THR A 203 -12.94 15.41 1.00
C THR A 203 -13.53 16.11 2.22
N LYS A 204 -14.87 16.03 2.40
CA LYS A 204 -15.54 16.57 3.59
C LYS A 204 -15.09 15.85 4.87
N GLY A 205 -14.96 14.54 4.84
CA GLY A 205 -14.46 13.74 5.95
C GLY A 205 -13.02 14.13 6.36
N ALA A 206 -12.14 14.39 5.40
CA ALA A 206 -10.79 14.88 5.64
C ALA A 206 -10.80 16.26 6.33
N ILE A 207 -11.64 17.20 5.87
CA ILE A 207 -11.80 18.51 6.50
C ILE A 207 -12.28 18.37 7.95
N GLU A 208 -13.30 17.53 8.18
CA GLU A 208 -13.85 17.30 9.52
C GLU A 208 -12.81 16.66 10.46
N GLN A 209 -12.03 15.72 9.96
CA GLN A 209 -10.94 15.09 10.70
C GLN A 209 -9.89 16.12 11.12
N ILE A 210 -9.39 16.92 10.16
CA ILE A 210 -8.39 17.97 10.44
C ILE A 210 -8.93 18.96 11.47
N ARG A 211 -10.19 19.39 11.37
CA ARG A 211 -10.82 20.31 12.32
C ARG A 211 -10.91 19.72 13.72
N SER A 212 -11.21 18.42 13.84
CA SER A 212 -11.38 17.74 15.13
C SER A 212 -10.07 17.27 15.75
N THR A 213 -8.96 17.26 15.03
CA THR A 213 -7.65 16.88 15.56
C THR A 213 -7.14 17.99 16.50
N GLU A 214 -6.78 17.59 17.72
CA GLU A 214 -6.26 18.50 18.74
C GLU A 214 -4.73 18.47 18.75
N TYR A 215 -4.13 19.62 19.09
CA TYR A 215 -2.69 19.70 19.30
C TYR A 215 -2.30 18.93 20.56
N ARG A 216 -1.34 18.04 20.41
CA ARG A 216 -0.84 17.21 21.51
C ARG A 216 0.57 17.66 21.89
N TRP A 217 0.65 18.57 22.83
CA TRP A 217 1.90 19.16 23.33
C TRP A 217 2.88 18.11 23.89
N ASP A 218 2.38 16.96 24.33
CA ASP A 218 3.13 15.85 24.93
C ASP A 218 3.90 15.01 23.91
N VAL A 219 3.51 15.10 22.63
CA VAL A 219 4.11 14.33 21.53
C VAL A 219 4.38 15.19 20.29
N ALA A 220 4.05 16.48 20.33
CA ALA A 220 4.21 17.34 19.17
C ALA A 220 5.67 17.75 18.97
N GLU A 221 6.17 17.61 17.75
CA GLU A 221 7.52 18.03 17.34
C GLU A 221 7.54 19.43 16.71
N VAL A 222 6.36 20.03 16.55
CA VAL A 222 6.17 21.38 16.01
C VAL A 222 5.49 22.26 17.04
N SER A 223 5.73 23.56 16.97
CA SER A 223 5.05 24.53 17.84
C SER A 223 3.53 24.56 17.56
N LEU A 224 2.76 25.01 18.57
CA LEU A 224 1.31 25.21 18.40
C LEU A 224 1.00 26.12 17.20
N GLN A 225 1.79 27.16 16.99
CA GLN A 225 1.58 28.09 15.86
C GLN A 225 1.78 27.40 14.51
N GLU A 226 2.86 26.64 14.34
CA GLU A 226 3.13 25.87 13.12
C GLU A 226 2.03 24.83 12.86
N TYR A 227 1.57 24.15 13.90
CA TYR A 227 0.46 23.21 13.81
C TYR A 227 -0.83 23.89 13.32
N GLU A 228 -1.22 25.02 13.92
CA GLU A 228 -2.43 25.75 13.54
C GLU A 228 -2.35 26.33 12.12
N ASP A 229 -1.18 26.80 11.70
CA ASP A 229 -0.98 27.31 10.35
C ASP A 229 -1.01 26.18 9.30
N SER A 230 -0.42 25.04 9.60
CA SER A 230 -0.51 23.83 8.77
C SER A 230 -1.96 23.35 8.66
N LYS A 231 -2.68 23.28 9.78
CA LYS A 231 -4.09 22.91 9.85
C LYS A 231 -4.97 23.81 8.96
N LYS A 232 -4.80 25.13 9.04
CA LYS A 232 -5.53 26.10 8.19
C LYS A 232 -5.22 25.87 6.70
N LYS A 233 -3.95 25.70 6.37
CA LYS A 233 -3.50 25.45 4.99
C LYS A 233 -4.14 24.18 4.42
N HIS A 234 -4.11 23.08 5.17
CA HIS A 234 -4.68 21.81 4.73
C HIS A 234 -6.21 21.91 4.56
N ILE A 235 -6.92 22.56 5.48
CA ILE A 235 -8.36 22.79 5.35
C ILE A 235 -8.66 23.58 4.06
N ALA A 236 -7.94 24.68 3.81
CA ALA A 236 -8.16 25.49 2.62
C ALA A 236 -7.93 24.70 1.32
N MET A 237 -6.92 23.83 1.27
CA MET A 237 -6.66 22.96 0.11
C MET A 237 -7.80 21.97 -0.12
N TYR A 238 -8.32 21.33 0.92
CA TYR A 238 -9.45 20.42 0.79
C TYR A 238 -10.77 21.14 0.47
N GLU A 239 -11.00 22.35 0.99
CA GLU A 239 -12.16 23.16 0.62
C GLU A 239 -12.14 23.60 -0.86
N ASP A 240 -10.97 23.91 -1.40
CA ASP A 240 -10.81 24.20 -2.83
C ASP A 240 -11.06 22.93 -3.68
N MET A 241 -10.49 21.80 -3.28
CA MET A 241 -10.73 20.50 -3.92
C MET A 241 -12.22 20.12 -3.90
N TYR A 242 -12.90 20.33 -2.77
CA TYR A 242 -14.34 20.10 -2.66
C TYR A 242 -15.14 20.89 -3.70
N LYS A 243 -14.83 22.19 -3.86
CA LYS A 243 -15.46 23.06 -4.88
C LYS A 243 -15.20 22.56 -6.31
N GLN A 244 -13.97 22.10 -6.57
CA GLN A 244 -13.62 21.53 -7.88
C GLN A 244 -14.44 20.26 -8.15
N PHE A 245 -14.60 19.38 -7.18
CA PHE A 245 -15.40 18.17 -7.33
C PHE A 245 -16.90 18.46 -7.45
N GLU A 246 -17.40 19.46 -6.74
CA GLU A 246 -18.80 19.90 -6.81
C GLU A 246 -19.21 20.37 -8.22
N ALA A 247 -18.26 20.85 -9.02
CA ALA A 247 -18.50 21.28 -10.40
C ALA A 247 -18.76 20.13 -11.38
N TYR A 248 -18.43 18.88 -11.03
CA TYR A 248 -18.73 17.72 -11.87
C TYR A 248 -20.22 17.34 -11.81
N PRO A 249 -20.77 16.68 -12.86
CA PRO A 249 -22.14 16.18 -12.86
C PRO A 249 -22.40 15.16 -11.74
N THR A 250 -23.61 15.19 -11.16
CA THR A 250 -24.05 14.20 -10.18
C THR A 250 -24.02 12.79 -10.76
N GLY A 251 -23.54 11.83 -9.97
CA GLY A 251 -23.49 10.42 -10.35
C GLY A 251 -22.39 10.04 -11.35
N ILE A 252 -21.55 10.99 -11.77
CA ILE A 252 -20.39 10.63 -12.61
C ILE A 252 -19.47 9.65 -11.89
N MET A 253 -19.03 8.61 -12.61
CA MET A 253 -18.04 7.64 -12.16
C MET A 253 -16.70 7.94 -12.86
N LYS A 254 -15.64 8.11 -12.10
CA LYS A 254 -14.27 8.33 -12.64
C LYS A 254 -13.21 8.07 -11.58
N GLY A 255 -11.94 8.13 -11.98
CA GLY A 255 -10.84 8.24 -11.06
C GLY A 255 -10.80 9.63 -10.39
N TRP A 256 -10.53 9.65 -9.09
CA TRP A 256 -10.45 10.86 -8.28
C TRP A 256 -9.08 10.99 -7.62
N LEU A 257 -8.52 12.18 -7.67
CA LEU A 257 -7.30 12.57 -6.96
C LEU A 257 -7.68 13.43 -5.76
N THR A 258 -7.81 12.82 -4.60
CA THR A 258 -8.12 13.53 -3.35
C THR A 258 -6.89 13.87 -2.55
N ASN A 259 -5.97 12.94 -2.43
CA ASN A 259 -4.74 13.11 -1.64
C ASN A 259 -3.48 13.16 -2.49
N LYS A 260 -3.50 12.62 -3.71
CA LYS A 260 -2.29 12.32 -4.50
C LYS A 260 -1.25 11.62 -3.63
N ASN A 261 -1.70 10.64 -2.87
CA ASN A 261 -0.85 9.86 -2.00
C ASN A 261 0.14 9.04 -2.83
N TRP A 262 1.27 8.68 -2.25
CA TRP A 262 2.32 7.90 -2.90
C TRP A 262 1.84 6.58 -3.53
N VAL A 263 0.71 6.03 -3.09
CA VAL A 263 0.12 4.80 -3.67
C VAL A 263 -0.22 4.91 -5.15
N ILE A 264 -0.32 6.12 -5.70
CA ILE A 264 -0.49 6.34 -7.15
C ILE A 264 0.69 5.80 -7.98
N SER A 265 1.82 5.51 -7.36
CA SER A 265 2.99 4.89 -8.00
C SER A 265 2.91 3.35 -8.06
N THR A 266 1.95 2.72 -7.39
CA THR A 266 1.84 1.25 -7.34
C THR A 266 1.58 0.59 -8.72
N PRO A 267 0.84 1.20 -9.68
CA PRO A 267 0.74 0.64 -11.04
C PRO A 267 2.08 0.59 -11.78
N ILE A 268 3.03 1.47 -11.41
CA ILE A 268 4.35 1.54 -12.03
C ILE A 268 5.27 0.53 -11.36
N GLU A 269 5.32 0.50 -10.02
CA GLU A 269 6.07 -0.49 -9.25
C GLU A 269 5.78 -1.92 -9.71
N THR A 270 4.51 -2.22 -9.99
CA THR A 270 4.05 -3.55 -10.40
C THR A 270 4.10 -3.82 -11.91
N GLN A 271 4.57 -2.87 -12.69
CA GLN A 271 4.71 -2.99 -14.16
C GLN A 271 3.39 -3.26 -14.92
N ILE A 272 2.26 -2.85 -14.39
CA ILE A 272 0.97 -3.04 -15.08
C ILE A 272 0.66 -1.93 -16.10
N THR A 273 1.39 -0.83 -16.08
CA THR A 273 1.22 0.29 -17.01
C THR A 273 2.17 0.20 -18.21
N SER A 274 1.92 1.00 -19.25
CA SER A 274 2.86 1.14 -20.37
C SER A 274 4.08 1.96 -19.97
N GLU A 275 5.21 1.70 -20.61
CA GLU A 275 6.46 2.44 -20.38
C GLU A 275 6.29 3.94 -20.55
N ASP A 276 5.59 4.40 -21.59
CA ASP A 276 5.32 5.81 -21.85
C ASP A 276 4.57 6.50 -20.68
N ARG A 277 3.53 5.86 -20.16
CA ARG A 277 2.81 6.38 -18.98
C ARG A 277 3.65 6.35 -17.72
N ALA A 278 4.40 5.28 -17.52
CA ALA A 278 5.28 5.14 -16.38
C ALA A 278 6.31 6.27 -16.32
N ILE A 279 7.04 6.50 -17.41
CA ILE A 279 8.07 7.55 -17.48
C ILE A 279 7.46 8.93 -17.24
N ARG A 280 6.31 9.25 -17.86
CA ARG A 280 5.66 10.56 -17.64
C ARG A 280 5.27 10.78 -16.19
N GLN A 281 4.67 9.77 -15.55
CA GLN A 281 4.29 9.91 -14.14
C GLN A 281 5.51 9.93 -13.22
N LEU A 282 6.55 9.13 -13.46
CA LEU A 282 7.79 9.14 -12.68
C LEU A 282 8.45 10.53 -12.72
N ASP A 283 8.59 11.11 -13.91
CA ASP A 283 9.13 12.47 -14.09
C ASP A 283 8.27 13.51 -13.38
N LYS A 284 6.94 13.39 -13.48
CA LYS A 284 6.01 14.30 -12.81
C LYS A 284 6.08 14.19 -11.30
N VAL A 285 6.07 12.97 -10.75
CA VAL A 285 6.21 12.74 -9.30
C VAL A 285 7.53 13.32 -8.82
N ARG A 286 8.63 13.05 -9.52
CA ARG A 286 9.95 13.58 -9.18
C ARG A 286 9.97 15.10 -9.12
N LYS A 287 9.34 15.76 -10.10
CA LYS A 287 9.34 17.22 -10.23
C LYS A 287 8.37 17.94 -9.30
N GLU A 288 7.17 17.37 -9.10
CA GLU A 288 6.05 18.09 -8.47
C GLU A 288 5.66 17.54 -7.09
N HIS A 289 6.00 16.26 -6.80
CA HIS A 289 5.53 15.53 -5.63
C HIS A 289 6.65 14.93 -4.78
N CYS A 290 7.90 15.33 -5.01
CA CYS A 290 9.05 14.90 -4.20
C CYS A 290 9.68 16.06 -3.44
N GLY A 291 10.12 15.76 -2.22
CA GLY A 291 11.01 16.58 -1.42
C GLY A 291 12.42 16.04 -1.42
N GLU A 292 13.20 16.42 -0.40
CA GLU A 292 14.61 16.05 -0.25
C GLU A 292 14.80 14.53 -0.11
N TYR A 293 13.89 13.83 0.58
CA TYR A 293 14.03 12.41 0.93
C TYR A 293 13.10 11.50 0.12
N GLY A 294 12.36 12.01 -0.86
CA GLY A 294 11.49 11.21 -1.70
C GLY A 294 10.10 11.80 -1.87
N PRO A 295 9.12 10.98 -2.30
CA PRO A 295 7.76 11.44 -2.47
C PRO A 295 7.16 11.96 -1.17
N TYR A 296 6.44 13.08 -1.26
CA TYR A 296 5.64 13.57 -0.14
C TYR A 296 4.57 12.53 0.23
N LEU A 297 4.17 12.52 1.50
CA LEU A 297 3.11 11.62 1.97
C LEU A 297 1.82 11.84 1.16
N SER A 298 1.46 13.09 0.92
CA SER A 298 0.33 13.46 0.06
C SER A 298 0.50 14.86 -0.54
N ALA A 299 -0.45 15.28 -1.37
CA ALA A 299 -0.46 16.63 -1.94
C ALA A 299 -0.60 17.72 -0.88
N VAL A 300 -1.22 17.40 0.26
CA VAL A 300 -1.43 18.33 1.38
C VAL A 300 -0.32 18.23 2.43
N GLU A 301 0.24 17.05 2.66
CA GLU A 301 1.31 16.80 3.65
C GLU A 301 2.69 16.81 2.97
N ARG A 302 3.08 17.98 2.48
CA ARG A 302 4.33 18.19 1.72
C ARG A 302 5.56 18.45 2.59
N ASP A 303 5.39 18.45 3.88
CA ASP A 303 6.43 18.51 4.90
C ASP A 303 6.89 17.11 5.34
N ARG A 304 6.20 16.06 4.88
CA ARG A 304 6.46 14.68 5.26
C ARG A 304 6.81 13.82 4.05
N MET A 305 7.82 12.97 4.23
CA MET A 305 8.28 11.97 3.26
C MET A 305 8.37 10.63 3.99
N MET A 306 7.60 9.66 3.55
CA MET A 306 7.52 8.36 4.21
C MET A 306 8.54 7.40 3.62
N THR A 307 9.26 6.67 4.45
CA THR A 307 10.33 5.76 4.01
C THR A 307 9.82 4.68 3.06
N ILE A 308 8.66 4.08 3.35
CA ILE A 308 8.06 3.07 2.45
C ILE A 308 7.70 3.67 1.09
N ALA A 309 7.19 4.91 1.05
CA ALA A 309 6.88 5.61 -0.19
C ALA A 309 8.13 5.81 -1.06
N THR A 310 9.25 6.16 -0.45
CA THR A 310 10.53 6.31 -1.14
C THR A 310 11.06 4.97 -1.66
N GLY A 311 10.87 3.88 -0.89
CA GLY A 311 11.20 2.52 -1.31
C GLY A 311 10.35 2.06 -2.51
N VAL A 312 9.06 2.28 -2.48
CA VAL A 312 8.13 1.97 -3.61
C VAL A 312 8.49 2.81 -4.84
N GLN A 313 8.84 4.09 -4.66
CA GLN A 313 9.28 4.92 -5.78
C GLN A 313 10.60 4.41 -6.38
N ALA A 314 11.56 4.00 -5.56
CA ALA A 314 12.80 3.39 -6.05
C ALA A 314 12.53 2.10 -6.86
N MET A 315 11.62 1.25 -6.38
CA MET A 315 11.19 0.05 -7.10
C MET A 315 10.52 0.40 -8.44
N ALA A 316 9.66 1.42 -8.44
CA ALA A 316 9.00 1.90 -9.66
C ALA A 316 10.02 2.40 -10.71
N GLU A 317 11.05 3.15 -10.30
CA GLU A 317 12.14 3.57 -11.19
C GLU A 317 12.92 2.37 -11.74
N CYS A 318 13.29 1.40 -10.86
CA CYS A 318 13.97 0.16 -11.27
C CYS A 318 13.16 -0.64 -12.29
N ALA A 319 11.85 -0.72 -12.12
CA ALA A 319 10.94 -1.50 -12.96
C ALA A 319 10.99 -1.06 -14.44
N TYR A 320 11.36 0.20 -14.70
CA TYR A 320 11.49 0.78 -16.04
C TYR A 320 12.93 1.16 -16.40
N GLY A 321 13.93 0.54 -15.74
CA GLY A 321 15.34 0.67 -16.09
C GLY A 321 15.99 2.01 -15.71
N ARG A 322 15.33 2.82 -14.90
CA ARG A 322 15.82 4.14 -14.44
C ARG A 322 16.70 3.99 -13.19
N VAL A 323 17.84 3.37 -13.38
CA VAL A 323 18.72 2.93 -12.28
C VAL A 323 19.31 4.10 -11.49
N ASP A 324 19.69 5.18 -12.14
CA ASP A 324 20.30 6.35 -11.47
C ASP A 324 19.26 7.05 -10.58
N GLU A 325 18.02 7.17 -11.05
CA GLU A 325 16.92 7.71 -10.27
C GLU A 325 16.57 6.81 -9.08
N ALA A 326 16.54 5.49 -9.29
CA ALA A 326 16.32 4.52 -8.21
C ALA A 326 17.43 4.64 -7.13
N LEU A 327 18.69 4.72 -7.53
CA LEU A 327 19.83 4.91 -6.62
C LEU A 327 19.72 6.23 -5.86
N TRP A 328 19.21 7.29 -6.49
CA TRP A 328 18.98 8.56 -5.81
C TRP A 328 18.02 8.37 -4.63
N TYR A 329 16.89 7.66 -4.80
CA TYR A 329 15.93 7.40 -3.73
C TYR A 329 16.50 6.47 -2.65
N ILE A 330 17.20 5.40 -3.03
CA ILE A 330 17.84 4.46 -2.10
C ILE A 330 18.85 5.20 -1.20
N ASN A 331 19.68 6.07 -1.77
CA ASN A 331 20.65 6.85 -1.01
C ASN A 331 19.97 7.76 0.02
N ARG A 332 18.79 8.32 -0.27
CA ARG A 332 18.02 9.11 0.71
C ARG A 332 17.58 8.29 1.91
N ILE A 333 17.18 7.04 1.69
CA ILE A 333 16.88 6.12 2.79
C ILE A 333 18.14 5.80 3.60
N VAL A 334 19.24 5.46 2.92
CA VAL A 334 20.54 5.13 3.56
C VAL A 334 21.06 6.29 4.39
N ASP A 335 20.95 7.53 3.91
CA ASP A 335 21.39 8.74 4.61
C ASP A 335 20.65 8.98 5.94
N THR A 336 19.50 8.35 6.14
CA THR A 336 18.72 8.47 7.40
C THR A 336 18.94 7.31 8.37
N PHE A 337 19.66 6.25 7.92
CA PHE A 337 19.86 5.05 8.73
C PHE A 337 20.59 5.35 10.04
N GLY A 338 20.01 4.91 11.14
CA GLY A 338 20.60 5.03 12.48
C GLY A 338 20.59 6.43 13.08
N ARG A 339 19.87 7.40 12.50
CA ARG A 339 19.84 8.79 13.04
C ARG A 339 19.21 8.87 14.43
N THR A 340 18.14 8.14 14.66
CA THR A 340 17.42 8.16 15.95
C THR A 340 17.67 6.90 16.76
N LEU A 341 17.61 5.73 16.14
CA LEU A 341 17.87 4.44 16.78
C LEU A 341 18.86 3.64 15.94
N PRO A 342 20.00 3.19 16.51
CA PRO A 342 20.97 2.37 15.80
C PRO A 342 20.31 1.14 15.16
N GLY A 343 20.58 0.90 13.88
CA GLY A 343 20.07 -0.26 13.16
C GLY A 343 18.64 -0.10 12.58
N SER A 344 18.09 1.11 12.58
CA SER A 344 16.77 1.38 12.01
C SER A 344 16.75 2.65 11.18
N ILE A 345 15.66 2.83 10.44
CA ILE A 345 15.24 4.08 9.83
C ILE A 345 13.92 4.52 10.47
N ASN A 346 13.54 5.77 10.31
CA ASN A 346 12.27 6.26 10.82
C ASN A 346 11.15 6.05 9.79
N GLU A 347 9.92 6.01 10.26
CA GLU A 347 8.74 5.95 9.41
C GLU A 347 8.68 7.14 8.47
N MET A 348 8.90 8.35 9.02
CA MET A 348 9.02 9.58 8.27
C MET A 348 10.48 10.04 8.22
N MET A 349 10.98 10.36 7.05
CA MET A 349 12.34 10.83 6.85
C MET A 349 12.44 12.35 7.06
N PRO A 350 13.58 12.85 7.60
CA PRO A 350 14.78 12.06 7.92
C PRO A 350 14.76 11.37 9.30
N ASP A 351 14.02 11.85 10.27
CA ASP A 351 14.17 11.47 11.67
C ASP A 351 12.88 11.65 12.51
N TYR A 352 11.72 11.60 11.86
CA TYR A 352 10.41 11.80 12.48
C TYR A 352 9.61 10.50 12.55
N GLY A 353 8.76 10.39 13.58
CA GLY A 353 7.89 9.24 13.80
C GLY A 353 8.61 8.04 14.43
N CYS A 354 7.96 6.89 14.39
CA CYS A 354 8.46 5.66 14.98
C CYS A 354 9.67 5.10 14.19
N PRO A 355 10.75 4.64 14.84
CA PRO A 355 11.77 3.84 14.18
C PRO A 355 11.19 2.53 13.65
N VAL A 356 11.27 2.31 12.34
CA VAL A 356 10.69 1.15 11.67
C VAL A 356 11.77 0.13 11.30
N GLN A 357 11.74 -1.03 11.94
CA GLN A 357 12.73 -2.07 11.74
C GLN A 357 12.39 -2.97 10.55
N ALA A 358 11.10 -3.29 10.37
CA ALA A 358 10.65 -4.11 9.26
C ALA A 358 10.98 -3.46 7.90
N TRP A 359 10.74 -2.16 7.75
CA TRP A 359 11.01 -1.45 6.48
C TRP A 359 12.49 -1.27 6.19
N THR A 360 13.36 -1.30 7.20
CA THR A 360 14.81 -1.25 7.03
C THR A 360 15.32 -2.41 6.16
N ILE A 361 14.67 -3.55 6.24
CA ILE A 361 15.00 -4.74 5.45
C ILE A 361 14.63 -4.53 3.99
#